data_7b2ba00702b6cc1ebea4f40b69e85f2a
#
_entry.id   7b2ba00702b6cc1ebea4f40b69e85f2a
#
_cell.length_a   1.000
_cell.length_b   1.000
_cell.length_c   1.000
_cell.angle_alpha   90.00
_cell.angle_beta   90.00
_cell.angle_gamma   90.00
#
_symmetry.space_group_name_H-M   'P 1'
#
loop_
_entity.id
_entity.type
_entity.pdbx_description
1 polymer ?
#
loop_
_entity_poly.entity_id
_entity_poly.type
_entity_poly.pdbx_seq_one_letter_code
_entity_poly.pdbx_strand_id
1 'polypeptide(L)'
;MTPVIHDIGRGLHEGFFMFWETLWALVLGFTLSGVVQAFVPKEKMLAKLGNHGPRATLRASGYGMASSSCSYAASAMTKSLFAKGADFTSAMIFMIASTNLVVELGLVLLILLGWQFMVAEFIGGPIMIVLLALTGGFVFTKKLVSAAREKLTKPVHGEHDHTAMTGVSEERQLELEHTAMKDKFGSKAAWSDASSYAVADVTMLRKELVIGYAIAGFLAALVPNHVWNALFLHGHGIWTSLENALVGPLIAVISWVCSVGNVPLAAALWSGGISFGGVIAFIFADLIAMPLIIIYRKFYGTKLTIRIVALFYVVMAIAGLLTEGIFSLFGGIPKHSAILIKQAHFEWNYTTYLNIIFIVIAFVVWWLARNRAKFGGGIGYAIDPVCGMQVRTS
;
A
#
# COMPACT_ATOMS: atom_id res chain seq x y z
N MET A 1 38.58 -5.21 -6.87
CA MET A 1 37.38 -5.17 -6.01
C MET A 1 36.78 -6.57 -5.99
N THR A 2 36.55 -7.14 -4.83
CA THR A 2 36.01 -8.49 -4.73
C THR A 2 34.60 -8.54 -5.33
N PRO A 3 34.19 -9.60 -6.02
CA PRO A 3 32.85 -9.73 -6.64
C PRO A 3 31.71 -9.43 -5.65
N VAL A 4 31.90 -9.75 -4.38
CA VAL A 4 30.94 -9.49 -3.30
C VAL A 4 30.65 -7.98 -3.11
N ILE A 5 31.68 -7.12 -3.19
CA ILE A 5 31.49 -5.65 -3.04
C ILE A 5 30.68 -5.10 -4.22
N HIS A 6 30.94 -5.59 -5.42
CA HIS A 6 30.20 -5.20 -6.62
C HIS A 6 28.73 -5.63 -6.51
N ASP A 7 28.44 -6.84 -6.04
CA ASP A 7 27.07 -7.35 -5.87
C ASP A 7 26.30 -6.62 -4.78
N ILE A 8 26.97 -6.27 -3.67
CA ILE A 8 26.38 -5.41 -2.63
C ILE A 8 26.04 -4.03 -3.22
N GLY A 9 26.97 -3.43 -3.98
CA GLY A 9 26.74 -2.15 -4.63
C GLY A 9 25.55 -2.18 -5.59
N ARG A 10 25.40 -3.23 -6.38
CA ARG A 10 24.24 -3.43 -7.26
C ARG A 10 22.93 -3.54 -6.49
N GLY A 11 22.88 -4.36 -5.44
CA GLY A 11 21.68 -4.54 -4.64
C GLY A 11 21.22 -3.23 -3.97
N LEU A 12 22.14 -2.44 -3.43
CA LEU A 12 21.84 -1.13 -2.84
C LEU A 12 21.39 -0.11 -3.89
N HIS A 13 22.01 -0.13 -5.06
CA HIS A 13 21.65 0.72 -6.19
C HIS A 13 20.21 0.46 -6.65
N GLU A 14 19.86 -0.81 -6.91
CA GLU A 14 18.50 -1.19 -7.31
C GLU A 14 17.48 -0.83 -6.23
N GLY A 15 17.78 -1.12 -4.95
CA GLY A 15 16.90 -0.75 -3.82
C GLY A 15 16.68 0.75 -3.70
N PHE A 16 17.73 1.57 -3.93
CA PHE A 16 17.62 3.03 -3.94
C PHE A 16 16.74 3.52 -5.09
N PHE A 17 16.90 2.99 -6.29
CA PHE A 17 16.07 3.41 -7.42
C PHE A 17 14.61 2.97 -7.27
N MET A 18 14.34 1.79 -6.73
CA MET A 18 12.97 1.38 -6.38
C MET A 18 12.34 2.33 -5.36
N PHE A 19 13.09 2.77 -4.35
CA PHE A 19 12.63 3.80 -3.41
C PHE A 19 12.40 5.13 -4.12
N TRP A 20 13.30 5.56 -5.00
CA TRP A 20 13.18 6.80 -5.77
C TRP A 20 11.93 6.81 -6.64
N GLU A 21 11.62 5.71 -7.32
CA GLU A 21 10.44 5.61 -8.17
C GLU A 21 9.12 5.71 -7.39
N THR A 22 9.11 5.34 -6.12
CA THR A 22 7.90 5.32 -5.28
C THR A 22 7.82 6.48 -4.29
N LEU A 23 8.84 7.32 -4.18
CA LEU A 23 8.98 8.36 -3.15
C LEU A 23 7.81 9.36 -3.15
N TRP A 24 7.43 9.90 -4.31
CA TRP A 24 6.32 10.84 -4.41
C TRP A 24 4.99 10.21 -3.97
N ALA A 25 4.73 8.96 -4.36
CA ALA A 25 3.52 8.23 -3.98
C ALA A 25 3.48 7.91 -2.47
N LEU A 26 4.65 7.60 -1.86
CA LEU A 26 4.78 7.46 -0.41
C LEU A 26 4.41 8.77 0.31
N VAL A 27 5.01 9.89 -0.10
CA VAL A 27 4.74 11.19 0.52
C VAL A 27 3.29 11.59 0.36
N LEU A 28 2.71 11.42 -0.83
CA LEU A 28 1.29 11.68 -1.09
C LEU A 28 0.41 10.84 -0.16
N GLY A 29 0.62 9.53 -0.14
CA GLY A 29 -0.22 8.61 0.60
C GLY A 29 -0.15 8.82 2.12
N PHE A 30 1.04 9.03 2.70
CA PHE A 30 1.15 9.33 4.12
C PHE A 30 0.55 10.70 4.46
N THR A 31 0.70 11.70 3.60
CA THR A 31 0.05 13.01 3.78
C THR A 31 -1.47 12.87 3.76
N LEU A 32 -2.03 12.13 2.79
CA LEU A 32 -3.46 11.83 2.73
C LEU A 32 -3.94 11.02 3.94
N SER A 33 -3.16 10.06 4.43
CA SER A 33 -3.47 9.34 5.68
C SER A 33 -3.63 10.31 6.84
N GLY A 34 -2.69 11.24 7.02
CA GLY A 34 -2.77 12.26 8.05
C GLY A 34 -3.98 13.19 7.89
N VAL A 35 -4.29 13.61 6.67
CA VAL A 35 -5.49 14.41 6.36
C VAL A 35 -6.77 13.64 6.71
N VAL A 36 -6.87 12.35 6.35
CA VAL A 36 -8.03 11.53 6.73
C VAL A 36 -8.19 11.48 8.25
N GLN A 37 -7.09 11.30 8.98
CA GLN A 37 -7.12 11.21 10.44
C GLN A 37 -7.57 12.54 11.10
N ALA A 38 -7.09 13.68 10.62
CA ALA A 38 -7.40 14.99 11.20
C ALA A 38 -8.73 15.58 10.70
N PHE A 39 -9.07 15.42 9.42
CA PHE A 39 -10.16 16.16 8.78
C PHE A 39 -11.45 15.38 8.69
N VAL A 40 -11.41 14.03 8.57
CA VAL A 40 -12.62 13.24 8.35
C VAL A 40 -13.28 12.86 9.67
N PRO A 41 -14.50 13.35 9.97
CA PRO A 41 -15.25 12.94 11.14
C PRO A 41 -15.67 11.47 11.07
N LYS A 42 -15.69 10.82 12.25
CA LYS A 42 -16.06 9.41 12.40
C LYS A 42 -17.47 9.12 11.87
N GLU A 43 -18.43 10.00 12.14
CA GLU A 43 -19.82 9.86 11.70
C GLU A 43 -19.93 9.82 10.17
N LYS A 44 -19.19 10.69 9.46
CA LYS A 44 -19.16 10.69 7.99
C LYS A 44 -18.57 9.42 7.42
N MET A 45 -17.54 8.87 8.10
CA MET A 45 -16.93 7.60 7.71
C MET A 45 -17.91 6.45 7.87
N LEU A 46 -18.59 6.35 9.04
CA LEU A 46 -19.62 5.36 9.30
C LEU A 46 -20.77 5.45 8.28
N ALA A 47 -21.24 6.66 7.98
CA ALA A 47 -22.34 6.85 7.02
C ALA A 47 -22.00 6.43 5.58
N LYS A 48 -20.72 6.55 5.17
CA LYS A 48 -20.30 6.27 3.79
C LYS A 48 -19.71 4.88 3.61
N LEU A 49 -18.93 4.39 4.56
CA LEU A 49 -18.16 3.15 4.51
C LEU A 49 -18.40 2.24 5.73
N GLY A 50 -19.47 2.46 6.49
CA GLY A 50 -19.79 1.66 7.69
C GLY A 50 -20.31 0.25 7.39
N ASN A 51 -20.52 -0.10 6.13
CA ASN A 51 -20.89 -1.44 5.66
C ASN A 51 -20.13 -1.78 4.37
N HIS A 52 -20.29 -3.02 3.88
CA HIS A 52 -19.70 -3.52 2.62
C HIS A 52 -20.76 -3.82 1.54
N GLY A 53 -21.90 -3.14 1.58
CA GLY A 53 -22.89 -3.24 0.53
C GLY A 53 -22.41 -2.59 -0.80
N PRO A 54 -23.10 -2.82 -1.94
CA PRO A 54 -22.63 -2.39 -3.27
C PRO A 54 -22.27 -0.91 -3.36
N ARG A 55 -23.06 -0.05 -2.70
CA ARG A 55 -22.80 1.41 -2.68
C ARG A 55 -21.55 1.77 -1.88
N ALA A 56 -21.29 1.10 -0.77
CA ALA A 56 -20.08 1.31 0.03
C ALA A 56 -18.85 0.77 -0.70
N THR A 57 -18.96 -0.40 -1.34
CA THR A 57 -17.92 -0.98 -2.22
C THR A 57 -17.53 0.00 -3.34
N LEU A 58 -18.51 0.54 -4.08
CA LEU A 58 -18.24 1.51 -5.15
C LEU A 58 -17.58 2.79 -4.62
N ARG A 59 -18.00 3.30 -3.45
CA ARG A 59 -17.39 4.47 -2.82
C ARG A 59 -15.97 4.18 -2.35
N ALA A 60 -15.75 3.04 -1.72
CA ALA A 60 -14.42 2.61 -1.29
C ALA A 60 -13.46 2.49 -2.47
N SER A 61 -13.92 1.89 -3.58
CA SER A 61 -13.15 1.78 -4.81
C SER A 61 -12.84 3.16 -5.40
N GLY A 62 -13.83 4.04 -5.53
CA GLY A 62 -13.62 5.38 -6.07
C GLY A 62 -12.67 6.23 -5.22
N TYR A 63 -12.77 6.15 -3.89
CA TYR A 63 -11.82 6.84 -2.99
C TYR A 63 -10.42 6.23 -3.08
N GLY A 64 -10.33 4.89 -3.22
CA GLY A 64 -9.07 4.19 -3.44
C GLY A 64 -8.39 4.68 -4.72
N MET A 65 -9.06 4.57 -5.85
CA MET A 65 -8.54 5.02 -7.15
C MET A 65 -8.06 6.48 -7.12
N ALA A 66 -8.84 7.37 -6.48
CA ALA A 66 -8.49 8.77 -6.36
C ALA A 66 -7.28 9.03 -5.44
N SER A 67 -7.01 8.15 -4.49
CA SER A 67 -5.87 8.30 -3.57
C SER A 67 -4.53 7.96 -4.21
N SER A 68 -4.51 7.11 -5.24
CA SER A 68 -3.33 6.67 -6.00
C SER A 68 -2.08 6.49 -5.12
N SER A 69 -2.06 5.43 -4.33
CA SER A 69 -1.06 5.28 -3.28
C SER A 69 -0.28 3.99 -3.44
N CYS A 70 1.00 3.99 -3.05
CA CYS A 70 1.75 2.75 -2.92
C CYS A 70 1.19 1.87 -1.80
N SER A 71 1.45 0.58 -1.83
CA SER A 71 0.89 -0.43 -0.92
C SER A 71 1.13 -0.11 0.57
N TYR A 72 2.27 0.47 0.90
CA TYR A 72 2.58 0.89 2.28
C TYR A 72 1.70 2.05 2.74
N ALA A 73 1.57 3.09 1.93
CA ALA A 73 0.73 4.24 2.22
C ALA A 73 -0.75 3.86 2.20
N ALA A 74 -1.18 3.00 1.26
CA ALA A 74 -2.52 2.43 1.22
C ALA A 74 -2.86 1.67 2.51
N SER A 75 -1.90 0.91 3.07
CA SER A 75 -2.09 0.19 4.34
C SER A 75 -2.29 1.16 5.53
N ALA A 76 -1.54 2.26 5.57
CA ALA A 76 -1.68 3.29 6.61
C ALA A 76 -3.03 4.02 6.50
N MET A 77 -3.46 4.40 5.29
CA MET A 77 -4.77 4.98 5.06
C MET A 77 -5.90 4.01 5.42
N THR A 78 -5.79 2.75 5.02
CA THR A 78 -6.76 1.70 5.35
C THR A 78 -6.91 1.54 6.86
N LYS A 79 -5.79 1.53 7.61
CA LYS A 79 -5.81 1.54 9.07
C LYS A 79 -6.59 2.74 9.60
N SER A 80 -6.34 3.94 9.06
CA SER A 80 -6.99 5.19 9.49
C SER A 80 -8.48 5.19 9.20
N LEU A 81 -8.91 4.76 8.01
CA LEU A 81 -10.31 4.59 7.65
C LEU A 81 -11.01 3.60 8.59
N PHE A 82 -10.38 2.45 8.84
CA PHE A 82 -10.91 1.43 9.73
C PHE A 82 -11.02 1.91 11.18
N ALA A 83 -10.00 2.60 11.71
CA ALA A 83 -10.02 3.18 13.05
C ALA A 83 -11.14 4.24 13.19
N LYS A 84 -11.41 5.02 12.15
CA LYS A 84 -12.48 6.01 12.07
C LYS A 84 -13.88 5.39 11.87
N GLY A 85 -14.01 4.07 11.77
CA GLY A 85 -15.30 3.36 11.77
C GLY A 85 -15.72 2.75 10.44
N ALA A 86 -14.91 2.82 9.38
CA ALA A 86 -15.21 2.10 8.15
C ALA A 86 -15.36 0.59 8.41
N ASP A 87 -16.24 -0.07 7.66
CA ASP A 87 -16.30 -1.53 7.65
C ASP A 87 -14.96 -2.10 7.20
N PHE A 88 -14.54 -3.23 7.79
CA PHE A 88 -13.22 -3.78 7.51
C PHE A 88 -13.08 -4.23 6.05
N THR A 89 -14.11 -4.86 5.50
CA THR A 89 -14.12 -5.27 4.09
C THR A 89 -14.05 -4.06 3.16
N SER A 90 -14.82 -3.01 3.44
CA SER A 90 -14.76 -1.74 2.67
C SER A 90 -13.40 -1.06 2.76
N ALA A 91 -12.73 -1.12 3.91
CA ALA A 91 -11.38 -0.60 4.07
C ALA A 91 -10.35 -1.42 3.26
N MET A 92 -10.49 -2.75 3.20
CA MET A 92 -9.65 -3.62 2.35
C MET A 92 -9.91 -3.38 0.86
N ILE A 93 -11.18 -3.15 0.45
CA ILE A 93 -11.53 -2.78 -0.93
C ILE A 93 -10.87 -1.44 -1.32
N PHE A 94 -10.91 -0.45 -0.43
CA PHE A 94 -10.19 0.81 -0.63
C PHE A 94 -8.70 0.55 -0.88
N MET A 95 -8.07 -0.33 -0.11
CA MET A 95 -6.65 -0.67 -0.24
C MET A 95 -6.33 -1.29 -1.60
N ILE A 96 -7.10 -2.28 -2.06
CA ILE A 96 -6.95 -2.88 -3.39
C ILE A 96 -7.11 -1.82 -4.49
N ALA A 97 -8.15 -1.00 -4.41
CA ALA A 97 -8.41 0.01 -5.44
C ALA A 97 -7.33 1.10 -5.49
N SER A 98 -6.73 1.44 -4.34
CA SER A 98 -5.70 2.48 -4.25
C SER A 98 -4.31 2.04 -4.75
N THR A 99 -4.11 0.75 -4.96
CA THR A 99 -2.85 0.18 -5.47
C THR A 99 -2.99 -0.35 -6.88
N ASN A 100 -4.09 -1.03 -7.20
CA ASN A 100 -4.25 -1.78 -8.44
C ASN A 100 -5.14 -1.07 -9.48
N LEU A 101 -6.00 -0.15 -9.10
CA LEU A 101 -6.85 0.58 -10.04
C LEU A 101 -6.38 2.02 -10.24
N VAL A 102 -5.08 2.22 -10.36
CA VAL A 102 -4.48 3.55 -10.49
C VAL A 102 -3.86 3.73 -11.88
N VAL A 103 -4.05 4.93 -12.43
CA VAL A 103 -3.59 5.26 -13.79
C VAL A 103 -2.08 5.10 -13.92
N GLU A 104 -1.34 5.40 -12.88
CA GLU A 104 0.11 5.29 -12.83
C GLU A 104 0.60 3.87 -13.09
N LEU A 105 0.08 2.87 -12.34
CA LEU A 105 0.41 1.47 -12.55
C LEU A 105 0.03 1.02 -13.96
N GLY A 106 -1.16 1.44 -14.43
CA GLY A 106 -1.62 1.16 -15.80
C GLY A 106 -0.64 1.69 -16.86
N LEU A 107 -0.10 2.89 -16.70
CA LEU A 107 0.89 3.46 -17.62
C LEU A 107 2.22 2.70 -17.59
N VAL A 108 2.68 2.31 -16.41
CA VAL A 108 3.93 1.52 -16.27
C VAL A 108 3.75 0.14 -16.93
N LEU A 109 2.60 -0.51 -16.73
CA LEU A 109 2.26 -1.77 -17.40
C LEU A 109 2.21 -1.61 -18.92
N LEU A 110 1.58 -0.53 -19.41
CA LEU A 110 1.50 -0.23 -20.84
C LEU A 110 2.90 -0.10 -21.47
N ILE A 111 3.81 0.57 -20.81
CA ILE A 111 5.16 0.85 -21.32
C ILE A 111 6.05 -0.40 -21.26
N LEU A 112 6.00 -1.16 -20.19
CA LEU A 112 6.91 -2.28 -19.96
C LEU A 112 6.38 -3.63 -20.50
N LEU A 113 5.09 -3.89 -20.38
CA LEU A 113 4.48 -5.18 -20.71
C LEU A 113 3.50 -5.09 -21.88
N GLY A 114 3.00 -3.89 -22.18
CA GLY A 114 2.06 -3.65 -23.26
C GLY A 114 0.61 -3.47 -22.83
N TRP A 115 -0.24 -3.04 -23.78
CA TRP A 115 -1.62 -2.64 -23.50
C TRP A 115 -2.49 -3.77 -22.93
N GLN A 116 -2.18 -5.04 -23.28
CA GLN A 116 -2.92 -6.20 -22.78
C GLN A 116 -2.83 -6.31 -21.25
N PHE A 117 -1.64 -6.11 -20.69
CA PHE A 117 -1.44 -6.15 -19.23
C PHE A 117 -2.08 -4.94 -18.54
N MET A 118 -2.02 -3.76 -19.16
CA MET A 118 -2.73 -2.58 -18.65
C MET A 118 -4.25 -2.84 -18.58
N VAL A 119 -4.85 -3.36 -19.65
CA VAL A 119 -6.28 -3.66 -19.70
C VAL A 119 -6.64 -4.79 -18.73
N ALA A 120 -5.77 -5.81 -18.61
CA ALA A 120 -5.95 -6.90 -17.66
C ALA A 120 -5.97 -6.42 -16.22
N GLU A 121 -5.15 -5.44 -15.86
CA GLU A 121 -5.15 -4.80 -14.54
C GLU A 121 -6.50 -4.13 -14.24
N PHE A 122 -7.03 -3.34 -15.19
CA PHE A 122 -8.31 -2.65 -15.03
C PHE A 122 -9.54 -3.57 -15.15
N ILE A 123 -9.41 -4.79 -15.65
CA ILE A 123 -10.44 -5.83 -15.62
C ILE A 123 -10.33 -6.66 -14.33
N GLY A 124 -9.13 -7.11 -13.99
CA GLY A 124 -8.89 -7.97 -12.84
C GLY A 124 -9.08 -7.27 -11.49
N GLY A 125 -8.75 -5.97 -11.40
CA GLY A 125 -8.99 -5.18 -10.20
C GLY A 125 -10.45 -5.16 -9.75
N PRO A 126 -11.42 -4.83 -10.60
CA PRO A 126 -12.85 -4.97 -10.30
C PRO A 126 -13.26 -6.40 -9.93
N ILE A 127 -12.70 -7.42 -10.59
CA ILE A 127 -12.95 -8.83 -10.23
C ILE A 127 -12.50 -9.09 -8.79
N MET A 128 -11.30 -8.67 -8.41
CA MET A 128 -10.81 -8.78 -7.02
C MET A 128 -11.74 -8.09 -6.03
N ILE A 129 -12.19 -6.87 -6.34
CA ILE A 129 -13.09 -6.09 -5.49
C ILE A 129 -14.40 -6.82 -5.29
N VAL A 130 -14.99 -7.37 -6.35
CA VAL A 130 -16.24 -8.15 -6.27
C VAL A 130 -16.02 -9.41 -5.44
N LEU A 131 -14.98 -10.18 -5.71
CA LEU A 131 -14.64 -11.38 -4.94
C LEU A 131 -14.45 -11.04 -3.44
N LEU A 132 -13.74 -9.97 -3.14
CA LEU A 132 -13.53 -9.54 -1.75
C LEU A 132 -14.84 -9.06 -1.09
N ALA A 133 -15.68 -8.31 -1.80
CA ALA A 133 -16.98 -7.87 -1.29
C ALA A 133 -17.89 -9.03 -0.95
N LEU A 134 -17.88 -10.10 -1.78
CA LEU A 134 -18.68 -11.30 -1.56
C LEU A 134 -18.16 -12.18 -0.41
N THR A 135 -16.86 -12.32 -0.29
CA THR A 135 -16.22 -13.27 0.63
C THR A 135 -15.77 -12.64 1.95
N GLY A 136 -15.44 -11.35 1.95
CA GLY A 136 -14.88 -10.65 3.10
C GLY A 136 -15.76 -10.70 4.34
N GLY A 137 -17.08 -10.56 4.18
CA GLY A 137 -18.03 -10.64 5.28
C GLY A 137 -18.05 -12.01 6.00
N PHE A 138 -17.73 -13.09 5.29
CA PHE A 138 -17.63 -14.44 5.86
C PHE A 138 -16.29 -14.69 6.54
N VAL A 139 -15.20 -14.23 5.92
CA VAL A 139 -13.83 -14.47 6.40
C VAL A 139 -13.48 -13.55 7.56
N PHE A 140 -13.85 -12.28 7.49
CA PHE A 140 -13.57 -11.28 8.51
C PHE A 140 -14.66 -11.27 9.58
N THR A 141 -14.60 -12.23 10.49
CA THR A 141 -15.64 -12.37 11.55
C THR A 141 -15.69 -11.15 12.46
N LYS A 142 -16.89 -10.76 12.87
CA LYS A 142 -17.15 -9.60 13.75
C LYS A 142 -16.27 -9.58 15.00
N LYS A 143 -16.05 -10.75 15.63
CA LYS A 143 -15.19 -10.88 16.83
C LYS A 143 -13.74 -10.48 16.57
N LEU A 144 -13.15 -10.87 15.43
CA LEU A 144 -11.76 -10.52 15.09
C LEU A 144 -11.64 -9.05 14.67
N VAL A 145 -12.62 -8.57 13.92
CA VAL A 145 -12.67 -7.17 13.47
C VAL A 145 -12.83 -6.23 14.66
N SER A 146 -13.72 -6.53 15.63
CA SER A 146 -13.88 -5.72 16.83
C SER A 146 -12.61 -5.71 17.69
N ALA A 147 -11.97 -6.87 17.89
CA ALA A 147 -10.71 -6.94 18.63
C ALA A 147 -9.57 -6.16 17.95
N ALA A 148 -9.50 -6.20 16.60
CA ALA A 148 -8.52 -5.41 15.87
C ALA A 148 -8.79 -3.91 15.97
N ARG A 149 -10.07 -3.49 15.91
CA ARG A 149 -10.44 -2.08 16.09
C ARG A 149 -10.12 -1.59 17.51
N GLU A 150 -10.45 -2.40 18.51
CA GLU A 150 -10.13 -2.09 19.91
C GLU A 150 -8.61 -1.94 20.10
N LYS A 151 -7.80 -2.81 19.49
CA LYS A 151 -6.33 -2.69 19.50
C LYS A 151 -5.84 -1.37 18.91
N LEU A 152 -6.48 -0.86 17.85
CA LEU A 152 -6.11 0.41 17.21
C LEU A 152 -6.59 1.65 17.97
N THR A 153 -7.64 1.52 18.79
CA THR A 153 -8.27 2.64 19.50
C THR A 153 -7.89 2.72 20.96
N LYS A 154 -7.37 1.66 21.58
CA LYS A 154 -6.88 1.70 22.96
C LYS A 154 -5.49 2.34 23.01
N PRO A 155 -5.24 3.29 23.93
CA PRO A 155 -3.88 3.70 24.25
C PRO A 155 -3.13 2.50 24.84
N VAL A 156 -2.11 2.05 24.16
CA VAL A 156 -1.25 0.97 24.66
C VAL A 156 -0.27 1.60 25.64
N HIS A 157 -0.41 1.30 26.92
CA HIS A 157 0.63 1.54 27.92
C HIS A 157 1.81 0.62 27.58
N GLY A 158 2.82 1.15 26.88
CA GLY A 158 4.06 0.46 26.53
C GLY A 158 4.43 0.65 25.06
N GLU A 159 5.61 1.16 24.81
CA GLU A 159 6.44 1.31 23.57
C GLU A 159 5.80 1.82 22.25
N HIS A 160 4.48 1.84 22.08
CA HIS A 160 3.81 2.31 20.86
C HIS A 160 2.52 3.07 21.17
N ASP A 161 2.58 4.07 22.05
CA ASP A 161 1.48 5.00 22.26
C ASP A 161 1.35 5.90 21.02
N HIS A 162 0.29 5.67 20.23
CA HIS A 162 0.00 6.47 19.03
C HIS A 162 -0.20 7.95 19.39
N THR A 163 -0.75 8.24 20.56
CA THR A 163 -0.96 9.60 21.03
C THR A 163 0.39 10.27 21.33
N ALA A 164 1.33 9.53 21.94
CA ALA A 164 2.69 10.02 22.20
C ALA A 164 3.48 10.22 20.88
N MET A 165 3.26 9.38 19.85
CA MET A 165 3.91 9.52 18.55
C MET A 165 3.31 10.66 17.71
N THR A 166 1.98 10.80 17.69
CA THR A 166 1.31 11.86 16.90
C THR A 166 1.37 13.20 17.61
N GLY A 167 1.41 13.20 18.94
CA GLY A 167 1.34 14.38 19.78
C GLY A 167 0.04 15.17 19.66
N VAL A 168 -1.04 14.54 19.16
CA VAL A 168 -2.39 15.09 19.13
C VAL A 168 -3.17 14.48 20.27
N SER A 169 -3.59 15.30 21.25
CA SER A 169 -4.33 14.84 22.43
C SER A 169 -5.73 14.34 22.07
N GLU A 170 -6.33 13.51 22.94
CA GLU A 170 -7.72 13.04 22.76
C GLU A 170 -8.70 14.23 22.72
N GLU A 171 -8.52 15.23 23.57
CA GLU A 171 -9.36 16.45 23.58
C GLU A 171 -9.27 17.18 22.22
N ARG A 172 -8.07 17.30 21.66
CA ARG A 172 -7.86 17.89 20.34
C ARG A 172 -8.45 17.04 19.21
N GLN A 173 -8.43 15.72 19.36
CA GLN A 173 -9.11 14.83 18.40
C GLN A 173 -10.63 15.04 18.43
N LEU A 174 -11.23 15.15 19.61
CA LEU A 174 -12.65 15.44 19.76
C LEU A 174 -13.01 16.83 19.20
N GLU A 175 -12.20 17.84 19.47
CA GLU A 175 -12.39 19.17 18.87
C GLU A 175 -12.33 19.14 17.35
N LEU A 176 -11.36 18.42 16.77
CA LEU A 176 -11.27 18.20 15.33
C LEU A 176 -12.49 17.44 14.80
N GLU A 177 -13.07 16.51 15.53
CA GLU A 177 -14.27 15.80 15.09
C GLU A 177 -15.49 16.71 14.99
N HIS A 178 -15.65 17.68 15.91
CA HIS A 178 -16.78 18.62 15.94
C HIS A 178 -16.60 19.85 15.04
N THR A 179 -15.38 20.18 14.62
CA THR A 179 -15.09 21.34 13.76
C THR A 179 -15.58 21.10 12.32
N ALA A 180 -16.24 22.09 11.71
CA ALA A 180 -16.69 21.98 10.34
C ALA A 180 -15.52 21.83 9.35
N MET A 181 -15.72 21.06 8.28
CA MET A 181 -14.65 20.74 7.33
C MET A 181 -14.06 21.98 6.66
N LYS A 182 -14.89 23.00 6.37
CA LYS A 182 -14.43 24.26 5.78
C LYS A 182 -13.47 25.01 6.71
N ASP A 183 -13.75 25.01 7.99
CA ASP A 183 -12.94 25.72 8.98
C ASP A 183 -11.59 25.00 9.20
N LYS A 184 -11.58 23.67 9.10
CA LYS A 184 -10.34 22.89 9.13
C LYS A 184 -9.40 23.23 7.97
N PHE A 185 -9.92 23.37 6.73
CA PHE A 185 -9.10 23.71 5.57
C PHE A 185 -8.39 25.06 5.71
N GLY A 186 -9.02 26.04 6.37
CA GLY A 186 -8.43 27.35 6.68
C GLY A 186 -7.49 27.34 7.90
N SER A 187 -7.50 26.30 8.72
CA SER A 187 -6.80 26.26 10.00
C SER A 187 -5.38 25.70 9.86
N LYS A 188 -4.37 26.52 10.17
CA LYS A 188 -2.97 26.07 10.26
C LYS A 188 -2.78 24.99 11.34
N ALA A 189 -3.57 25.05 12.42
CA ALA A 189 -3.55 24.05 13.48
C ALA A 189 -4.00 22.67 12.95
N ALA A 190 -5.11 22.59 12.19
CA ALA A 190 -5.59 21.33 11.62
C ALA A 190 -4.60 20.72 10.63
N TRP A 191 -3.92 21.52 9.81
CA TRP A 191 -2.85 21.05 8.92
C TRP A 191 -1.62 20.58 9.69
N SER A 192 -1.29 21.23 10.79
CA SER A 192 -0.21 20.79 11.68
C SER A 192 -0.51 19.46 12.35
N ASP A 193 -1.77 19.26 12.78
CA ASP A 193 -2.23 17.98 13.32
C ASP A 193 -2.21 16.87 12.25
N ALA A 194 -2.71 17.13 11.04
CA ALA A 194 -2.61 16.21 9.91
C ALA A 194 -1.16 15.83 9.58
N SER A 195 -0.28 16.82 9.58
CA SER A 195 1.16 16.60 9.37
C SER A 195 1.79 15.74 10.47
N SER A 196 1.36 15.92 11.71
CA SER A 196 1.83 15.10 12.85
C SER A 196 1.40 13.63 12.69
N TYR A 197 0.17 13.36 12.24
CA TYR A 197 -0.28 12.00 11.93
C TYR A 197 0.52 11.38 10.78
N ALA A 198 0.77 12.15 9.70
CA ALA A 198 1.55 11.67 8.55
C ALA A 198 2.98 11.29 8.96
N VAL A 199 3.66 12.16 9.72
CA VAL A 199 5.02 11.90 10.22
C VAL A 199 5.06 10.70 11.18
N ALA A 200 4.05 10.55 12.03
CA ALA A 200 3.94 9.39 12.92
C ALA A 200 3.78 8.08 12.14
N ASP A 201 2.94 8.04 11.11
CA ASP A 201 2.76 6.86 10.25
C ASP A 201 4.08 6.47 9.55
N VAL A 202 4.81 7.45 8.98
CA VAL A 202 6.14 7.22 8.37
C VAL A 202 7.13 6.70 9.41
N THR A 203 7.18 7.32 10.59
CA THR A 203 8.11 6.93 11.67
C THR A 203 7.86 5.50 12.12
N MET A 204 6.60 5.10 12.23
CA MET A 204 6.20 3.75 12.61
C MET A 204 6.62 2.70 11.57
N LEU A 205 6.59 3.05 10.28
CA LEU A 205 6.86 2.12 9.17
C LEU A 205 8.29 2.23 8.60
N ARG A 206 9.12 3.16 9.11
CA ARG A 206 10.46 3.43 8.54
C ARG A 206 11.37 2.21 8.44
N LYS A 207 11.32 1.32 9.45
CA LYS A 207 12.16 0.11 9.46
C LYS A 207 11.73 -0.87 8.37
N GLU A 208 10.43 -1.09 8.25
CA GLU A 208 9.85 -1.98 7.24
C GLU A 208 10.10 -1.46 5.83
N LEU A 209 10.00 -0.14 5.63
CA LEU A 209 10.31 0.50 4.35
C LEU A 209 11.79 0.30 3.97
N VAL A 210 12.72 0.64 4.86
CA VAL A 210 14.17 0.52 4.57
C VAL A 210 14.55 -0.93 4.29
N ILE A 211 14.13 -1.87 5.15
CA ILE A 211 14.44 -3.30 4.99
C ILE A 211 13.78 -3.84 3.71
N GLY A 212 12.53 -3.45 3.44
CA GLY A 212 11.79 -3.89 2.25
C GLY A 212 12.50 -3.49 0.96
N TYR A 213 12.86 -2.21 0.81
CA TYR A 213 13.58 -1.74 -0.38
C TYR A 213 14.99 -2.34 -0.51
N ALA A 214 15.70 -2.54 0.61
CA ALA A 214 17.00 -3.20 0.58
C ALA A 214 16.88 -4.64 0.07
N ILE A 215 15.97 -5.45 0.65
CA ILE A 215 15.78 -6.84 0.21
C ILE A 215 15.31 -6.90 -1.25
N ALA A 216 14.35 -6.04 -1.65
CA ALA A 216 13.88 -5.98 -3.03
C ALA A 216 15.03 -5.71 -4.01
N GLY A 217 15.90 -4.73 -3.69
CA GLY A 217 17.05 -4.41 -4.51
C GLY A 217 18.06 -5.58 -4.62
N PHE A 218 18.32 -6.26 -3.52
CA PHE A 218 19.21 -7.46 -3.54
C PHE A 218 18.62 -8.61 -4.35
N LEU A 219 17.30 -8.87 -4.22
CA LEU A 219 16.63 -9.89 -5.02
C LEU A 219 16.66 -9.56 -6.52
N ALA A 220 16.37 -8.32 -6.89
CA ALA A 220 16.42 -7.88 -8.27
C ALA A 220 17.83 -7.95 -8.88
N ALA A 221 18.88 -7.65 -8.08
CA ALA A 221 20.25 -7.64 -8.55
C ALA A 221 20.91 -9.02 -8.61
N LEU A 222 20.54 -9.94 -7.69
CA LEU A 222 21.30 -11.17 -7.46
C LEU A 222 20.61 -12.45 -7.93
N VAL A 223 19.26 -12.44 -8.08
CA VAL A 223 18.54 -13.64 -8.52
C VAL A 223 18.50 -13.70 -10.05
N PRO A 224 19.17 -14.69 -10.68
CA PRO A 224 19.18 -14.79 -12.12
C PRO A 224 17.82 -15.24 -12.69
N ASN A 225 17.49 -14.78 -13.87
CA ASN A 225 16.20 -15.08 -14.53
C ASN A 225 15.94 -16.58 -14.71
N HIS A 226 16.99 -17.42 -14.87
CA HIS A 226 16.80 -18.86 -15.01
C HIS A 226 16.25 -19.55 -13.75
N VAL A 227 16.47 -18.97 -12.55
CA VAL A 227 15.90 -19.47 -11.30
C VAL A 227 14.39 -19.31 -11.32
N TRP A 228 13.89 -18.16 -11.81
CA TRP A 228 12.46 -17.90 -11.95
C TRP A 228 11.81 -18.84 -12.97
N ASN A 229 12.48 -19.08 -14.11
CA ASN A 229 11.98 -19.97 -15.17
C ASN A 229 11.86 -21.43 -14.72
N ALA A 230 12.70 -21.87 -13.79
CA ALA A 230 12.65 -23.23 -13.28
C ALA A 230 11.46 -23.50 -12.31
N LEU A 231 10.77 -22.43 -11.89
CA LEU A 231 9.63 -22.52 -10.97
C LEU A 231 8.29 -22.74 -11.67
N PHE A 232 8.22 -22.58 -13.01
CA PHE A 232 6.97 -22.61 -13.74
C PHE A 232 6.75 -23.86 -14.54
N LEU A 233 5.51 -24.36 -14.54
CA LEU A 233 5.07 -25.39 -15.44
C LEU A 233 4.84 -24.79 -16.83
N HIS A 234 5.31 -25.46 -17.87
CA HIS A 234 5.16 -25.02 -19.27
C HIS A 234 4.43 -26.08 -20.09
N GLY A 235 3.55 -25.64 -21.00
CA GLY A 235 3.00 -26.50 -22.04
C GLY A 235 1.91 -27.51 -21.63
N HIS A 236 1.34 -27.40 -20.41
CA HIS A 236 0.29 -28.31 -19.92
C HIS A 236 -1.12 -27.69 -19.94
N GLY A 237 -1.37 -26.68 -20.79
CA GLY A 237 -2.68 -26.04 -20.94
C GLY A 237 -3.20 -25.40 -19.65
N ILE A 238 -4.42 -25.74 -19.24
CA ILE A 238 -5.07 -25.15 -18.06
C ILE A 238 -4.31 -25.42 -16.74
N TRP A 239 -3.58 -26.52 -16.65
CA TRP A 239 -2.75 -26.82 -15.49
C TRP A 239 -1.58 -25.86 -15.33
N THR A 240 -1.01 -25.41 -16.45
CA THR A 240 0.00 -24.35 -16.45
C THR A 240 -0.55 -23.05 -15.88
N SER A 241 -1.73 -22.62 -16.36
CA SER A 241 -2.38 -21.41 -15.86
C SER A 241 -2.73 -21.51 -14.37
N LEU A 242 -3.24 -22.65 -13.93
CA LEU A 242 -3.61 -22.87 -12.54
C LEU A 242 -2.37 -22.83 -11.62
N GLU A 243 -1.32 -23.57 -11.96
CA GLU A 243 -0.08 -23.61 -11.21
C GLU A 243 0.56 -22.21 -11.17
N ASN A 244 0.69 -21.57 -12.33
CA ASN A 244 1.31 -20.26 -12.43
C ASN A 244 0.52 -19.17 -11.67
N ALA A 245 -0.82 -19.23 -11.66
CA ALA A 245 -1.66 -18.32 -10.88
C ALA A 245 -1.54 -18.54 -9.37
N LEU A 246 -1.17 -19.74 -8.93
CA LEU A 246 -0.85 -20.03 -7.52
C LEU A 246 0.59 -19.65 -7.16
N VAL A 247 1.55 -19.93 -8.04
CA VAL A 247 2.96 -19.64 -7.80
C VAL A 247 3.26 -18.14 -7.89
N GLY A 248 2.61 -17.40 -8.80
CA GLY A 248 2.79 -15.96 -8.96
C GLY A 248 2.69 -15.19 -7.64
N PRO A 249 1.58 -15.27 -6.91
CA PRO A 249 1.44 -14.61 -5.61
C PRO A 249 2.46 -15.05 -4.55
N LEU A 250 2.92 -16.31 -4.57
CA LEU A 250 3.98 -16.77 -3.66
C LEU A 250 5.31 -16.08 -3.94
N ILE A 251 5.64 -15.88 -5.23
CA ILE A 251 6.83 -15.11 -5.61
C ILE A 251 6.71 -13.68 -5.11
N ALA A 252 5.53 -13.04 -5.25
CA ALA A 252 5.31 -11.69 -4.76
C ALA A 252 5.48 -11.58 -3.24
N VAL A 253 5.05 -12.57 -2.45
CA VAL A 253 5.29 -12.61 -1.00
C VAL A 253 6.78 -12.54 -0.68
N ILE A 254 7.60 -13.25 -1.45
CA ILE A 254 9.05 -13.37 -1.21
C ILE A 254 9.81 -12.18 -1.81
N SER A 255 9.32 -11.59 -2.91
CA SER A 255 10.03 -10.55 -3.66
C SER A 255 10.14 -9.20 -2.95
N TRP A 256 9.31 -8.94 -1.94
CA TRP A 256 9.31 -7.74 -1.09
C TRP A 256 9.17 -6.41 -1.86
N VAL A 257 8.65 -6.44 -3.06
CA VAL A 257 8.55 -5.30 -3.97
C VAL A 257 7.16 -4.62 -3.86
N CYS A 258 7.09 -3.33 -4.10
CA CYS A 258 5.82 -2.58 -4.16
C CYS A 258 5.18 -2.68 -5.55
N SER A 259 3.95 -2.18 -5.71
CA SER A 259 3.15 -2.29 -6.96
C SER A 259 3.92 -1.91 -8.22
N VAL A 260 4.57 -0.73 -8.23
CA VAL A 260 5.35 -0.26 -9.39
C VAL A 260 6.63 -1.07 -9.56
N GLY A 261 7.33 -1.38 -8.47
CA GLY A 261 8.53 -2.21 -8.47
C GLY A 261 8.30 -3.66 -8.90
N ASN A 262 7.07 -4.17 -8.76
CA ASN A 262 6.69 -5.50 -9.26
C ASN A 262 6.66 -5.58 -10.79
N VAL A 263 6.46 -4.47 -11.51
CA VAL A 263 6.29 -4.52 -12.97
C VAL A 263 7.54 -4.98 -13.71
N PRO A 264 8.77 -4.50 -13.41
CA PRO A 264 9.98 -5.07 -14.01
C PRO A 264 10.16 -6.57 -13.72
N LEU A 265 9.86 -7.02 -12.50
CA LEU A 265 9.91 -8.42 -12.14
C LEU A 265 8.82 -9.23 -12.88
N ALA A 266 7.60 -8.69 -13.00
CA ALA A 266 6.53 -9.27 -13.82
C ALA A 266 6.96 -9.45 -15.28
N ALA A 267 7.69 -8.46 -15.84
CA ALA A 267 8.25 -8.54 -17.17
C ALA A 267 9.31 -9.65 -17.28
N ALA A 268 10.15 -9.83 -16.27
CA ALA A 268 11.12 -10.92 -16.19
C ALA A 268 10.43 -12.29 -16.13
N LEU A 269 9.40 -12.42 -15.26
CA LEU A 269 8.60 -13.64 -15.14
C LEU A 269 7.87 -13.96 -16.45
N TRP A 270 7.29 -12.96 -17.12
CA TRP A 270 6.65 -13.11 -18.43
C TRP A 270 7.64 -13.61 -19.48
N SER A 271 8.83 -13.00 -19.56
CA SER A 271 9.91 -13.46 -20.45
C SER A 271 10.39 -14.89 -20.10
N GLY A 272 10.24 -15.29 -18.85
CA GLY A 272 10.53 -16.61 -18.32
C GLY A 272 9.45 -17.66 -18.59
N GLY A 273 8.33 -17.30 -19.20
CA GLY A 273 7.29 -18.24 -19.65
C GLY A 273 6.17 -18.51 -18.65
N ILE A 274 6.03 -17.72 -17.57
CA ILE A 274 4.84 -17.76 -16.71
C ILE A 274 3.59 -17.47 -17.54
N SER A 275 2.43 -18.06 -17.19
CA SER A 275 1.17 -17.77 -17.89
C SER A 275 0.72 -16.32 -17.68
N PHE A 276 -0.14 -15.83 -18.60
CA PHE A 276 -0.70 -14.47 -18.51
C PHE A 276 -1.41 -14.23 -17.17
N GLY A 277 -2.28 -15.16 -16.74
CA GLY A 277 -2.95 -15.08 -15.44
C GLY A 277 -2.00 -15.18 -14.26
N GLY A 278 -0.90 -15.91 -14.41
CA GLY A 278 0.17 -15.98 -13.40
C GLY A 278 0.86 -14.63 -13.20
N VAL A 279 1.17 -13.91 -14.29
CA VAL A 279 1.72 -12.54 -14.21
C VAL A 279 0.73 -11.60 -13.54
N ILE A 280 -0.55 -11.65 -13.94
CA ILE A 280 -1.59 -10.78 -13.35
C ILE A 280 -1.78 -11.09 -11.86
N ALA A 281 -1.84 -12.36 -11.47
CA ALA A 281 -1.92 -12.76 -10.07
C ALA A 281 -0.70 -12.31 -9.26
N PHE A 282 0.51 -12.35 -9.86
CA PHE A 282 1.74 -11.83 -9.27
C PHE A 282 1.67 -10.30 -9.05
N ILE A 283 1.22 -9.53 -10.04
CA ILE A 283 1.10 -8.06 -9.95
C ILE A 283 0.14 -7.69 -8.82
N PHE A 284 -1.02 -8.34 -8.75
CA PHE A 284 -2.01 -8.12 -7.69
C PHE A 284 -1.50 -8.44 -6.28
N ALA A 285 -0.52 -9.33 -6.17
CA ALA A 285 -0.04 -9.84 -4.89
C ALA A 285 0.95 -8.93 -4.14
N ASP A 286 1.17 -7.70 -4.62
CA ASP A 286 1.94 -6.68 -3.93
C ASP A 286 1.42 -6.40 -2.50
N LEU A 287 0.10 -6.53 -2.29
CA LEU A 287 -0.55 -6.33 -1.00
C LEU A 287 -0.33 -7.46 0.02
N ILE A 288 0.24 -8.59 -0.38
CA ILE A 288 0.63 -9.68 0.51
C ILE A 288 2.14 -9.88 0.60
N ALA A 289 2.93 -8.93 0.11
CA ALA A 289 4.38 -8.94 0.29
C ALA A 289 4.75 -8.99 1.79
N MET A 290 5.85 -9.68 2.11
CA MET A 290 6.25 -9.95 3.50
C MET A 290 6.29 -8.70 4.40
N PRO A 291 6.81 -7.54 3.98
CA PRO A 291 6.78 -6.33 4.81
C PRO A 291 5.35 -5.91 5.18
N LEU A 292 4.40 -6.01 4.25
CA LEU A 292 3.00 -5.67 4.51
C LEU A 292 2.33 -6.66 5.46
N ILE A 293 2.67 -7.96 5.39
CA ILE A 293 2.22 -8.96 6.35
C ILE A 293 2.67 -8.58 7.77
N ILE A 294 3.91 -8.12 7.93
CA ILE A 294 4.44 -7.64 9.22
C ILE A 294 3.66 -6.40 9.68
N ILE A 295 3.36 -5.46 8.78
CA ILE A 295 2.58 -4.25 9.06
C ILE A 295 1.14 -4.62 9.47
N TYR A 296 0.48 -5.51 8.74
CA TYR A 296 -0.88 -5.97 9.11
C TYR A 296 -0.89 -6.62 10.49
N ARG A 297 0.15 -7.41 10.82
CA ARG A 297 0.29 -8.02 12.15
C ARG A 297 0.42 -6.96 13.25
N LYS A 298 1.14 -5.87 12.99
CA LYS A 298 1.22 -4.73 13.91
C LYS A 298 -0.14 -4.05 14.08
N PHE A 299 -0.87 -3.80 13.01
CA PHE A 299 -2.15 -3.10 13.04
C PHE A 299 -3.28 -3.96 13.58
N TYR A 300 -3.48 -5.13 13.01
CA TYR A 300 -4.70 -5.93 13.18
C TYR A 300 -4.50 -7.18 14.05
N GLY A 301 -3.25 -7.52 14.37
CA GLY A 301 -2.89 -8.74 15.10
C GLY A 301 -2.82 -9.98 14.22
N THR A 302 -2.13 -11.02 14.71
CA THR A 302 -1.74 -12.20 13.91
C THR A 302 -2.94 -12.96 13.34
N LYS A 303 -4.02 -13.17 14.14
CA LYS A 303 -5.18 -13.98 13.71
C LYS A 303 -5.93 -13.35 12.52
N LEU A 304 -6.11 -12.02 12.53
CA LEU A 304 -6.78 -11.32 11.43
C LEU A 304 -5.85 -11.21 10.22
N THR A 305 -4.54 -10.99 10.44
CA THR A 305 -3.54 -10.95 9.37
C THR A 305 -3.48 -12.25 8.57
N ILE A 306 -3.49 -13.41 9.22
CA ILE A 306 -3.51 -14.70 8.51
C ILE A 306 -4.75 -14.78 7.60
N ARG A 307 -5.91 -14.33 8.06
CA ARG A 307 -7.13 -14.32 7.24
C ARG A 307 -7.07 -13.34 6.08
N ILE A 308 -6.47 -12.16 6.28
CA ILE A 308 -6.24 -11.18 5.20
C ILE A 308 -5.36 -11.82 4.12
N VAL A 309 -4.21 -12.35 4.51
CA VAL A 309 -3.24 -12.94 3.57
C VAL A 309 -3.85 -14.13 2.83
N ALA A 310 -4.51 -15.04 3.54
CA ALA A 310 -5.14 -16.20 2.92
C ALA A 310 -6.26 -15.80 1.93
N LEU A 311 -7.11 -14.85 2.32
CA LEU A 311 -8.19 -14.38 1.44
C LEU A 311 -7.63 -13.64 0.24
N PHE A 312 -6.68 -12.74 0.43
CA PHE A 312 -6.05 -11.99 -0.66
C PHE A 312 -5.36 -12.92 -1.64
N TYR A 313 -4.58 -13.89 -1.13
CA TYR A 313 -3.93 -14.89 -1.97
C TYR A 313 -4.94 -15.63 -2.88
N VAL A 314 -6.04 -16.12 -2.32
CA VAL A 314 -7.08 -16.82 -3.09
C VAL A 314 -7.77 -15.88 -4.08
N VAL A 315 -8.14 -14.68 -3.65
CA VAL A 315 -8.81 -13.69 -4.51
C VAL A 315 -7.92 -13.26 -5.68
N MET A 316 -6.63 -13.04 -5.45
CA MET A 316 -5.66 -12.64 -6.47
C MET A 316 -5.40 -13.78 -7.47
N ALA A 317 -5.25 -15.01 -7.01
CA ALA A 317 -5.11 -16.17 -7.88
C ALA A 317 -6.35 -16.38 -8.76
N ILE A 318 -7.55 -16.32 -8.18
CA ILE A 318 -8.82 -16.46 -8.93
C ILE A 318 -8.98 -15.30 -9.91
N ALA A 319 -8.68 -14.06 -9.51
CA ALA A 319 -8.78 -12.90 -10.39
C ALA A 319 -7.81 -13.01 -11.58
N GLY A 320 -6.58 -13.47 -11.34
CA GLY A 320 -5.61 -13.76 -12.43
C GLY A 320 -6.13 -14.79 -13.41
N LEU A 321 -6.67 -15.91 -12.93
CA LEU A 321 -7.25 -16.96 -13.76
C LEU A 321 -8.48 -16.47 -14.55
N LEU A 322 -9.39 -15.75 -13.91
CA LEU A 322 -10.57 -15.20 -14.56
C LEU A 322 -10.19 -14.19 -15.65
N THR A 323 -9.19 -13.35 -15.37
CA THR A 323 -8.68 -12.38 -16.34
C THR A 323 -8.04 -13.09 -17.54
N GLU A 324 -7.21 -14.12 -17.30
CA GLU A 324 -6.66 -14.95 -18.39
C GLU A 324 -7.76 -15.63 -19.18
N GLY A 325 -8.78 -16.19 -18.53
CA GLY A 325 -9.94 -16.78 -19.19
C GLY A 325 -10.67 -15.81 -20.10
N ILE A 326 -10.91 -14.57 -19.63
CA ILE A 326 -11.53 -13.51 -20.43
C ILE A 326 -10.68 -13.20 -21.66
N PHE A 327 -9.37 -12.97 -21.48
CA PHE A 327 -8.46 -12.68 -22.60
C PHE A 327 -8.33 -13.83 -23.59
N SER A 328 -8.35 -15.06 -23.10
CA SER A 328 -8.33 -16.28 -23.92
C SER A 328 -9.55 -16.37 -24.86
N LEU A 329 -10.75 -16.03 -24.36
CA LEU A 329 -12.00 -16.02 -25.15
C LEU A 329 -11.96 -15.02 -26.31
N PHE A 330 -11.26 -13.90 -26.15
CA PHE A 330 -11.14 -12.87 -27.18
C PHE A 330 -9.83 -12.97 -27.98
N GLY A 331 -9.02 -14.01 -27.80
CA GLY A 331 -7.72 -14.16 -28.45
C GLY A 331 -6.71 -13.05 -28.10
N GLY A 332 -6.90 -12.41 -26.93
CA GLY A 332 -6.15 -11.22 -26.51
C GLY A 332 -4.87 -11.52 -25.72
N ILE A 333 -4.52 -12.78 -25.48
CA ILE A 333 -3.29 -13.13 -24.75
C ILE A 333 -2.08 -12.78 -25.61
N PRO A 334 -1.14 -11.94 -25.14
CA PRO A 334 0.04 -11.57 -25.91
C PRO A 334 0.97 -12.78 -26.10
N LYS A 335 1.75 -12.77 -27.18
CA LYS A 335 2.82 -13.75 -27.37
C LYS A 335 3.98 -13.42 -26.45
N HIS A 336 4.61 -14.45 -25.89
CA HIS A 336 5.85 -14.25 -25.12
C HIS A 336 6.91 -13.59 -26.03
N SER A 337 7.37 -12.43 -25.66
CA SER A 337 8.45 -11.70 -26.33
C SER A 337 9.55 -11.39 -25.31
N ALA A 338 10.79 -11.43 -25.75
CA ALA A 338 11.90 -11.00 -24.92
C ALA A 338 11.74 -9.48 -24.64
N ILE A 339 11.46 -9.14 -23.39
CA ILE A 339 11.37 -7.76 -22.95
C ILE A 339 12.76 -7.34 -22.48
N LEU A 340 13.32 -6.30 -23.09
CA LEU A 340 14.55 -5.68 -22.64
C LEU A 340 14.25 -4.92 -21.35
N ILE A 341 14.54 -5.53 -20.19
CA ILE A 341 14.45 -4.85 -18.89
C ILE A 341 15.57 -3.82 -18.86
N LYS A 342 15.22 -2.54 -18.96
CA LYS A 342 16.19 -1.45 -18.72
C LYS A 342 16.58 -1.49 -17.25
N GLN A 343 17.90 -1.45 -17.00
CA GLN A 343 18.41 -1.25 -15.64
C GLN A 343 17.89 0.10 -15.11
N ALA A 344 17.49 0.11 -13.83
CA ALA A 344 17.04 1.32 -13.18
C ALA A 344 18.19 2.36 -13.18
N HIS A 345 17.95 3.51 -13.77
CA HIS A 345 18.90 4.63 -13.82
C HIS A 345 18.17 5.96 -13.72
N PHE A 346 18.86 6.98 -13.29
CA PHE A 346 18.29 8.31 -13.17
C PHE A 346 17.94 8.85 -14.56
N GLU A 347 16.66 9.16 -14.74
CA GLU A 347 16.13 9.82 -15.93
C GLU A 347 15.32 11.05 -15.52
N TRP A 348 15.34 12.10 -16.35
CA TRP A 348 14.43 13.24 -16.23
C TRP A 348 13.05 12.85 -16.82
N ASN A 349 12.30 12.09 -16.03
CA ASN A 349 10.96 11.64 -16.35
C ASN A 349 9.92 12.24 -15.38
N TYR A 350 8.64 11.92 -15.59
CA TYR A 350 7.57 12.41 -14.75
C TYR A 350 7.77 12.10 -13.26
N THR A 351 8.33 10.93 -12.92
CA THR A 351 8.62 10.50 -11.54
C THR A 351 9.61 11.42 -10.87
N THR A 352 10.70 11.81 -11.57
CA THR A 352 11.72 12.71 -11.04
C THR A 352 11.14 14.10 -10.77
N TYR A 353 10.30 14.64 -11.67
CA TYR A 353 9.63 15.93 -11.43
C TYR A 353 8.66 15.85 -10.26
N LEU A 354 7.87 14.78 -10.16
CA LEU A 354 6.99 14.57 -9.02
C LEU A 354 7.77 14.42 -7.71
N ASN A 355 8.87 13.67 -7.70
CA ASN A 355 9.72 13.55 -6.53
C ASN A 355 10.23 14.89 -6.02
N ILE A 356 10.68 15.79 -6.91
CA ILE A 356 11.13 17.13 -6.52
C ILE A 356 9.99 17.89 -5.83
N ILE A 357 8.79 17.88 -6.40
CA ILE A 357 7.60 18.53 -5.83
C ILE A 357 7.26 17.91 -4.47
N PHE A 358 7.21 16.59 -4.40
CA PHE A 358 6.81 15.89 -3.17
C PHE A 358 7.89 15.91 -2.08
N ILE A 359 9.16 16.06 -2.41
CA ILE A 359 10.21 16.35 -1.42
C ILE A 359 9.95 17.69 -0.74
N VAL A 360 9.56 18.73 -1.51
CA VAL A 360 9.16 20.02 -0.93
C VAL A 360 7.93 19.86 -0.03
N ILE A 361 6.92 19.10 -0.47
CA ILE A 361 5.73 18.80 0.35
C ILE A 361 6.13 18.05 1.62
N ALA A 362 6.99 17.03 1.53
CA ALA A 362 7.47 16.27 2.69
C ALA A 362 8.19 17.18 3.69
N PHE A 363 9.01 18.12 3.19
CA PHE A 363 9.67 19.11 4.05
C PHE A 363 8.64 20.00 4.75
N VAL A 364 7.61 20.50 4.04
CA VAL A 364 6.54 21.31 4.63
C VAL A 364 5.76 20.52 5.68
N VAL A 365 5.39 19.27 5.39
CA VAL A 365 4.70 18.36 6.33
C VAL A 365 5.56 18.13 7.57
N TRP A 366 6.82 17.81 7.40
CA TRP A 366 7.74 17.64 8.51
C TRP A 366 7.90 18.91 9.34
N TRP A 367 8.02 20.08 8.69
CA TRP A 367 8.17 21.38 9.34
C TRP A 367 6.91 21.76 10.13
N LEU A 368 5.71 21.55 9.58
CA LEU A 368 4.43 21.76 10.26
C LEU A 368 4.30 20.86 11.47
N ALA A 369 4.63 19.57 11.35
CA ALA A 369 4.60 18.62 12.45
C ALA A 369 5.56 19.03 13.57
N ARG A 370 6.79 19.46 13.22
CA ARG A 370 7.80 19.89 14.22
C ARG A 370 7.45 21.19 14.93
N ASN A 371 6.77 22.11 14.24
CA ASN A 371 6.39 23.41 14.77
C ASN A 371 4.91 23.49 15.22
N ARG A 372 4.26 22.36 15.44
CA ARG A 372 2.83 22.30 15.77
C ARG A 372 2.39 23.21 16.91
N ALA A 373 3.19 23.34 17.95
CA ALA A 373 2.92 24.23 19.10
C ALA A 373 2.78 25.70 18.69
N LYS A 374 3.54 26.14 17.65
CA LYS A 374 3.46 27.51 17.12
C LYS A 374 2.18 27.77 16.33
N PHE A 375 1.53 26.71 15.81
CA PHE A 375 0.33 26.82 14.97
C PHE A 375 -0.96 26.47 15.73
N GLY A 376 -0.88 26.30 17.07
CA GLY A 376 -2.02 25.96 17.90
C GLY A 376 -2.42 24.48 17.86
N GLY A 377 -1.62 23.64 17.19
CA GLY A 377 -1.75 22.18 17.27
C GLY A 377 -1.20 21.72 18.62
N GLY A 378 -1.94 20.83 19.31
CA GLY A 378 -1.53 20.35 20.63
C GLY A 378 -1.71 21.38 21.76
N ILE A 379 -2.65 22.31 21.65
CA ILE A 379 -3.00 23.30 22.71
C ILE A 379 -3.28 22.54 24.02
N GLY A 380 -2.63 22.97 25.11
CA GLY A 380 -2.75 22.36 26.41
C GLY A 380 -1.69 21.30 26.76
N TYR A 381 -0.78 20.98 25.85
CA TYR A 381 0.30 20.03 26.09
C TYR A 381 1.64 20.53 25.56
N ALA A 382 2.69 20.40 26.37
CA ALA A 382 4.08 20.62 25.99
C ALA A 382 4.85 19.29 26.08
N ILE A 383 5.88 19.15 25.24
CA ILE A 383 6.83 18.03 25.40
C ILE A 383 7.79 18.40 26.53
N ASP A 384 7.85 17.58 27.57
CA ASP A 384 8.86 17.70 28.61
C ASP A 384 10.25 17.49 27.99
N PRO A 385 11.14 18.49 28.05
CA PRO A 385 12.46 18.40 27.43
C PRO A 385 13.37 17.35 28.09
N VAL A 386 13.02 16.87 29.30
CA VAL A 386 13.83 15.91 30.05
C VAL A 386 13.46 14.47 29.72
N CYS A 387 12.18 14.14 29.64
CA CYS A 387 11.71 12.77 29.42
C CYS A 387 11.04 12.55 28.04
N GLY A 388 10.81 13.61 27.25
CA GLY A 388 10.15 13.53 25.94
C GLY A 388 8.64 13.19 25.99
N MET A 389 8.05 13.13 27.18
CA MET A 389 6.62 12.89 27.37
C MET A 389 5.81 14.18 27.20
N GLN A 390 4.57 14.04 26.73
CA GLN A 390 3.63 15.15 26.74
C GLN A 390 3.12 15.41 28.15
N VAL A 391 3.31 16.64 28.62
CA VAL A 391 2.78 17.13 29.88
C VAL A 391 1.73 18.21 29.61
N ARG A 392 0.65 18.20 30.36
CA ARG A 392 -0.39 19.22 30.28
C ARG A 392 0.18 20.55 30.71
N THR A 393 0.12 21.56 29.87
CA THR A 393 0.40 22.94 30.24
C THR A 393 -0.86 23.52 30.88
N SER A 394 -0.82 23.73 32.18
CA SER A 394 -1.89 24.40 32.95
C SER A 394 -2.17 25.80 32.44
#